data_38582b33a83d9ae593360c01016437fc
#
_entry.id   38582b33a83d9ae593360c01016437fc
#
_cell.length_a   1.000
_cell.length_b   1.000
_cell.length_c   1.000
_cell.angle_alpha   90.00
_cell.angle_beta   90.00
_cell.angle_gamma   90.00
#
_symmetry.space_group_name_H-M   'P 1'
#
loop_
_entity.id
_entity.type
_entity.pdbx_description
1 polymer ?
#
loop_
_entity_poly.entity_id
_entity_poly.type
_entity_poly.pdbx_seq_one_letter_code
_entity_poly.pdbx_strand_id
1 'polypeptide(L)'
;MHGHVTLISCSPEAAAIIASGGRISTMDGTADEIYAKSLAAGQEKNEKLIGKVLSSGHTSVLEHCYVNLSFENVSVLAEQFLIEFRLASFTVKSRRYVDFSGAGYVAPDFSDPAQAAAFDAAVRALFGIYDELEAAGVPKEDARFVLPYCFCSNFFCSMNARELV
;
A
#
# COMPACT_ATOMS: atom_id res chain seq x y z
N MET A 1 7.16 16.83 -2.71
CA MET A 1 6.80 15.74 -3.63
C MET A 1 5.51 15.13 -3.09
N HIS A 2 4.57 14.69 -3.94
CA HIS A 2 3.31 14.07 -3.48
C HIS A 2 3.39 12.58 -3.73
N GLY A 3 3.11 11.79 -2.69
CA GLY A 3 2.98 10.35 -2.80
C GLY A 3 1.70 9.98 -3.57
N HIS A 4 1.71 8.84 -4.26
CA HIS A 4 0.52 8.29 -4.89
C HIS A 4 0.47 6.77 -4.77
N VAL A 5 -0.75 6.24 -4.90
CA VAL A 5 -1.02 4.81 -4.87
C VAL A 5 -1.71 4.41 -6.16
N THR A 6 -1.24 3.34 -6.78
CA THR A 6 -1.84 2.79 -8.00
C THR A 6 -2.29 1.37 -7.76
N LEU A 7 -3.52 1.04 -8.18
CA LEU A 7 -3.98 -0.35 -8.25
C LEU A 7 -3.32 -1.03 -9.46
N ILE A 8 -2.43 -1.98 -9.19
CA ILE A 8 -1.73 -2.75 -10.23
C ILE A 8 -2.60 -3.89 -10.75
N SER A 9 -3.22 -4.63 -9.85
CA SER A 9 -4.13 -5.72 -10.19
C SER A 9 -5.10 -6.01 -9.06
N CYS A 10 -6.21 -6.64 -9.42
CA CYS A 10 -7.22 -7.15 -8.51
C CYS A 10 -7.56 -8.58 -8.93
N SER A 11 -8.12 -9.38 -8.01
CA SER A 11 -8.65 -10.70 -8.33
C SER A 11 -9.61 -10.61 -9.52
N PRO A 12 -9.46 -11.45 -10.56
CA PRO A 12 -10.45 -11.52 -11.63
C PRO A 12 -11.84 -11.78 -11.06
N GLU A 13 -12.87 -11.20 -11.68
CA GLU A 13 -14.26 -11.41 -11.28
C GLU A 13 -14.52 -11.15 -9.78
N ALA A 14 -13.87 -10.14 -9.21
CA ALA A 14 -13.88 -9.84 -7.77
C ALA A 14 -15.30 -9.81 -7.17
N ALA A 15 -16.26 -9.18 -7.85
CA ALA A 15 -17.64 -9.13 -7.39
C ALA A 15 -18.30 -10.53 -7.33
N ALA A 16 -18.00 -11.42 -8.29
CA ALA A 16 -18.51 -12.78 -8.31
C ALA A 16 -17.90 -13.61 -7.17
N ILE A 17 -16.59 -13.51 -6.94
CA ILE A 17 -15.89 -14.22 -5.87
C ILE A 17 -16.43 -13.79 -4.50
N ILE A 18 -16.51 -12.50 -4.22
CA ILE A 18 -17.01 -11.97 -2.94
C ILE A 18 -18.48 -12.38 -2.73
N ALA A 19 -19.32 -12.23 -3.76
CA ALA A 19 -20.72 -12.65 -3.68
C ALA A 19 -20.91 -14.16 -3.48
N SER A 20 -19.99 -14.97 -4.01
CA SER A 20 -19.98 -16.42 -3.77
C SER A 20 -19.73 -16.76 -2.29
N GLY A 21 -18.79 -16.05 -1.66
CA GLY A 21 -18.57 -16.14 -0.22
C GLY A 21 -19.83 -15.85 0.60
N GLY A 22 -20.63 -14.86 0.17
CA GLY A 22 -21.92 -14.57 0.82
C GLY A 22 -22.99 -15.62 0.54
N ARG A 23 -22.99 -16.26 -0.64
CA ARG A 23 -23.99 -17.27 -1.02
C ARG A 23 -23.71 -18.65 -0.43
N ILE A 24 -22.44 -19.03 -0.28
CA ILE A 24 -22.07 -20.39 0.15
C ILE A 24 -22.68 -20.78 1.50
N SER A 25 -22.89 -19.84 2.38
CA SER A 25 -23.48 -20.07 3.71
C SER A 25 -25.00 -20.22 3.71
N THR A 26 -25.68 -19.89 2.61
CA THR A 26 -27.16 -19.81 2.57
C THR A 26 -27.80 -20.50 1.38
N MET A 27 -27.00 -21.01 0.45
CA MET A 27 -27.52 -21.67 -0.77
C MET A 27 -27.05 -23.11 -0.85
N ASP A 28 -27.95 -23.98 -1.34
CA ASP A 28 -27.61 -25.34 -1.70
C ASP A 28 -26.77 -25.40 -2.98
N GLY A 29 -25.88 -26.37 -3.06
CA GLY A 29 -24.98 -26.64 -4.19
C GLY A 29 -23.52 -26.68 -3.76
N THR A 30 -22.68 -27.11 -4.68
CA THR A 30 -21.22 -27.09 -4.49
C THR A 30 -20.66 -25.69 -4.61
N ALA A 31 -19.44 -25.45 -4.12
CA ALA A 31 -18.78 -24.16 -4.24
C ALA A 31 -18.63 -23.72 -5.70
N ASP A 32 -18.32 -24.65 -6.61
CA ASP A 32 -18.18 -24.37 -8.05
C ASP A 32 -19.51 -23.97 -8.67
N GLU A 33 -20.61 -24.63 -8.33
CA GLU A 33 -21.95 -24.26 -8.81
C GLU A 33 -22.38 -22.88 -8.31
N ILE A 34 -22.07 -22.54 -7.07
CA ILE A 34 -22.35 -21.23 -6.48
C ILE A 34 -21.52 -20.15 -7.14
N TYR A 35 -20.25 -20.41 -7.43
CA TYR A 35 -19.41 -19.50 -8.18
C TYR A 35 -19.92 -19.28 -9.60
N ALA A 36 -20.27 -20.36 -10.32
CA ALA A 36 -20.87 -20.25 -11.64
C ALA A 36 -22.17 -19.44 -11.65
N LYS A 37 -23.04 -19.62 -10.64
CA LYS A 37 -24.24 -18.80 -10.45
C LYS A 37 -23.91 -17.34 -10.21
N SER A 38 -22.83 -17.05 -9.49
CA SER A 38 -22.38 -15.69 -9.21
C SER A 38 -21.84 -15.01 -10.48
N LEU A 39 -21.09 -15.72 -11.29
CA LEU A 39 -20.66 -15.24 -12.61
C LEU A 39 -21.86 -14.90 -13.51
N ALA A 40 -22.82 -15.83 -13.61
CA ALA A 40 -24.02 -15.65 -14.42
C ALA A 40 -24.95 -14.52 -13.92
N ALA A 41 -24.91 -14.20 -12.63
CA ALA A 41 -25.72 -13.12 -12.04
C ALA A 41 -25.30 -11.72 -12.52
N GLY A 42 -24.04 -11.55 -12.90
CA GLY A 42 -23.48 -10.29 -13.34
C GLY A 42 -23.13 -9.34 -12.19
N GLN A 43 -22.40 -8.29 -12.55
CA GLN A 43 -21.78 -7.36 -11.60
C GLN A 43 -22.79 -6.67 -10.68
N GLU A 44 -23.82 -6.05 -11.24
CA GLU A 44 -24.81 -5.25 -10.49
C GLU A 44 -25.51 -6.06 -9.39
N LYS A 45 -25.93 -7.31 -9.71
CA LYS A 45 -26.59 -8.17 -8.72
C LYS A 45 -25.64 -8.63 -7.63
N ASN A 46 -24.38 -8.89 -7.99
CA ASN A 46 -23.35 -9.25 -7.03
C ASN A 46 -23.03 -8.10 -6.08
N GLU A 47 -22.82 -6.90 -6.60
CA GLU A 47 -22.57 -5.69 -5.78
C GLU A 47 -23.73 -5.39 -4.81
N LYS A 48 -24.97 -5.55 -5.27
CA LYS A 48 -26.15 -5.40 -4.40
C LYS A 48 -26.21 -6.43 -3.28
N LEU A 49 -25.82 -7.68 -3.58
CA LEU A 49 -25.71 -8.72 -2.55
C LEU A 49 -24.58 -8.43 -1.58
N ILE A 50 -23.39 -8.05 -2.09
CA ILE A 50 -22.22 -7.69 -1.27
C ILE A 50 -22.60 -6.58 -0.30
N GLY A 51 -23.26 -5.51 -0.77
CA GLY A 51 -23.72 -4.42 0.08
C GLY A 51 -24.62 -4.89 1.22
N LYS A 52 -25.53 -5.84 0.98
CA LYS A 52 -26.38 -6.43 2.02
C LYS A 52 -25.58 -7.25 3.03
N VAL A 53 -24.66 -8.08 2.55
CA VAL A 53 -23.82 -8.94 3.39
C VAL A 53 -22.94 -8.09 4.30
N LEU A 54 -22.32 -7.05 3.75
CA LEU A 54 -21.48 -6.12 4.51
C LEU A 54 -22.28 -5.30 5.54
N SER A 55 -23.47 -4.81 5.16
CA SER A 55 -24.36 -4.08 6.09
C SER A 55 -24.87 -4.94 7.26
N SER A 56 -24.84 -6.27 7.11
CA SER A 56 -25.13 -7.24 8.16
C SER A 56 -23.91 -7.62 9.01
N GLY A 57 -22.76 -6.97 8.81
CA GLY A 57 -21.54 -7.18 9.58
C GLY A 57 -20.65 -8.34 9.10
N HIS A 58 -21.01 -9.01 8.00
CA HIS A 58 -20.23 -10.14 7.45
C HIS A 58 -19.12 -9.66 6.51
N THR A 59 -18.06 -9.09 7.06
CA THR A 59 -16.94 -8.54 6.28
C THR A 59 -15.95 -9.60 5.76
N SER A 60 -15.98 -10.82 6.34
CA SER A 60 -15.07 -11.92 5.94
C SER A 60 -15.15 -12.30 4.47
N VAL A 61 -16.27 -12.04 3.80
CA VAL A 61 -16.41 -12.31 2.35
C VAL A 61 -15.43 -11.49 1.50
N LEU A 62 -14.95 -10.35 2.00
CA LEU A 62 -13.95 -9.52 1.33
C LEU A 62 -12.55 -10.15 1.30
N GLU A 63 -12.28 -11.12 2.18
CA GLU A 63 -11.00 -11.80 2.25
C GLU A 63 -10.71 -12.67 1.00
N HIS A 64 -11.73 -13.00 0.22
CA HIS A 64 -11.59 -13.75 -1.03
C HIS A 64 -11.13 -12.90 -2.22
N CYS A 65 -11.08 -11.58 -2.09
CA CYS A 65 -10.58 -10.66 -3.12
C CYS A 65 -9.23 -10.10 -2.70
N TYR A 66 -8.22 -10.26 -3.55
CA TYR A 66 -6.88 -9.72 -3.35
C TYR A 66 -6.61 -8.56 -4.30
N VAL A 67 -5.87 -7.57 -3.80
CA VAL A 67 -5.39 -6.42 -4.57
C VAL A 67 -3.88 -6.33 -4.48
N ASN A 68 -3.25 -5.86 -5.55
CA ASN A 68 -1.86 -5.47 -5.59
C ASN A 68 -1.76 -3.98 -5.86
N LEU A 69 -1.06 -3.27 -5.00
CA LEU A 69 -0.90 -1.83 -5.02
C LEU A 69 0.57 -1.47 -5.16
N SER A 70 0.87 -0.41 -5.90
CA SER A 70 2.16 0.28 -5.80
C SER A 70 1.98 1.57 -5.00
N PHE A 71 2.94 1.82 -4.12
CA PHE A 71 3.07 3.06 -3.37
C PHE A 71 4.34 3.75 -3.85
N GLU A 72 4.22 4.99 -4.31
CA GLU A 72 5.34 5.76 -4.84
C GLU A 72 5.45 7.11 -4.15
N ASN A 73 6.71 7.52 -3.91
CA ASN A 73 7.05 8.80 -3.28
C ASN A 73 6.35 9.02 -1.94
N VAL A 74 6.15 7.96 -1.16
CA VAL A 74 5.64 8.05 0.22
C VAL A 74 6.80 8.24 1.19
N SER A 75 6.58 8.95 2.30
CA SER A 75 7.63 9.08 3.32
C SER A 75 7.95 7.74 3.95
N VAL A 76 9.20 7.55 4.37
CA VAL A 76 9.59 6.36 5.14
C VAL A 76 8.79 6.26 6.44
N LEU A 77 8.37 7.38 7.03
CA LEU A 77 7.47 7.34 8.18
C LEU A 77 6.14 6.64 7.86
N ALA A 78 5.51 6.99 6.73
CA ALA A 78 4.28 6.33 6.28
C ALA A 78 4.51 4.86 5.90
N GLU A 79 5.64 4.56 5.23
CA GLU A 79 6.04 3.18 4.92
C GLU A 79 6.15 2.34 6.20
N GLN A 80 6.88 2.82 7.21
CA GLN A 80 7.08 2.09 8.47
C GLN A 80 5.76 1.80 9.18
N PHE A 81 4.81 2.72 9.14
CA PHE A 81 3.47 2.50 9.67
C PHE A 81 2.69 1.45 8.86
N LEU A 82 2.75 1.53 7.52
CA LEU A 82 1.99 0.62 6.66
C LEU A 82 2.50 -0.83 6.72
N ILE A 83 3.82 -1.03 6.77
CA ILE A 83 4.38 -2.41 6.81
C ILE A 83 4.10 -3.17 8.12
N GLU A 84 3.52 -2.53 9.13
CA GLU A 84 3.08 -3.20 10.36
C GLU A 84 1.77 -3.98 10.18
N PHE A 85 1.01 -3.76 9.10
CA PHE A 85 -0.20 -4.53 8.80
C PHE A 85 0.14 -5.98 8.49
N ARG A 86 -0.27 -6.90 9.38
CA ARG A 86 0.17 -8.31 9.34
C ARG A 86 -0.48 -9.15 8.26
N LEU A 87 -1.68 -8.80 7.82
CA LEU A 87 -2.43 -9.52 6.77
C LEU A 87 -2.17 -8.94 5.37
N ALA A 88 -1.03 -8.29 5.20
CA ALA A 88 -0.54 -7.77 3.94
C ALA A 88 0.90 -8.23 3.70
N SER A 89 1.32 -8.22 2.44
CA SER A 89 2.68 -8.52 2.02
C SER A 89 3.29 -7.29 1.39
N PHE A 90 4.55 -6.98 1.74
CA PHE A 90 5.24 -5.79 1.27
C PHE A 90 6.59 -6.15 0.65
N THR A 91 6.93 -5.47 -0.44
CA THR A 91 8.27 -5.48 -1.04
C THR A 91 8.73 -4.05 -1.19
N VAL A 92 9.63 -3.64 -0.31
CA VAL A 92 10.11 -2.26 -0.20
C VAL A 92 11.42 -2.10 -0.95
N LYS A 93 11.62 -0.94 -1.58
CA LYS A 93 12.89 -0.56 -2.23
C LYS A 93 14.04 -0.63 -1.24
N SER A 94 15.03 -1.46 -1.55
CA SER A 94 16.10 -1.77 -0.58
C SER A 94 17.05 -0.61 -0.37
N ARG A 95 17.18 -0.13 0.85
CA ARG A 95 18.16 0.88 1.27
C ARG A 95 19.59 0.34 1.43
N ARG A 96 19.78 -0.96 1.18
CA ARG A 96 21.13 -1.56 1.18
C ARG A 96 21.76 -1.58 -0.20
N TYR A 97 20.93 -1.62 -1.24
CA TYR A 97 21.40 -1.80 -2.63
C TYR A 97 21.14 -0.59 -3.51
N VAL A 98 20.11 0.19 -3.22
CA VAL A 98 19.70 1.32 -4.06
C VAL A 98 20.24 2.60 -3.46
N ASP A 99 20.73 3.47 -4.34
CA ASP A 99 21.12 4.83 -4.01
C ASP A 99 19.87 5.69 -3.77
N PHE A 100 19.86 6.45 -2.67
CA PHE A 100 18.77 7.34 -2.27
C PHE A 100 19.15 8.83 -2.31
N SER A 101 20.32 9.20 -2.84
CA SER A 101 20.74 10.61 -3.00
C SER A 101 19.70 11.47 -3.72
N GLY A 102 19.03 10.91 -4.73
CA GLY A 102 17.98 11.56 -5.51
C GLY A 102 16.53 11.23 -5.09
N ALA A 103 16.31 10.60 -3.94
CA ALA A 103 14.98 10.07 -3.59
C ALA A 103 13.90 11.15 -3.36
N GLY A 104 14.29 12.38 -3.03
CA GLY A 104 13.37 13.43 -2.62
C GLY A 104 12.79 13.21 -1.22
N TYR A 105 11.89 14.06 -0.79
CA TYR A 105 11.26 13.98 0.53
C TYR A 105 9.85 14.59 0.54
N VAL A 106 9.06 14.20 1.52
CA VAL A 106 7.75 14.75 1.83
C VAL A 106 7.91 15.75 2.97
N ALA A 107 7.58 17.01 2.72
CA ALA A 107 7.57 18.03 3.76
C ALA A 107 6.17 18.15 4.39
N PRO A 108 6.06 18.39 5.70
CA PRO A 108 4.82 18.83 6.32
C PRO A 108 4.34 20.16 5.72
N ASP A 109 3.05 20.44 5.85
CA ASP A 109 2.49 21.75 5.50
C ASP A 109 2.83 22.77 6.60
N PHE A 110 3.74 23.70 6.26
CA PHE A 110 4.13 24.79 7.15
C PHE A 110 3.32 26.05 6.80
N SER A 111 2.71 26.66 7.80
CA SER A 111 2.06 27.98 7.65
C SER A 111 3.06 29.13 7.60
N ASP A 112 4.26 28.94 8.17
CA ASP A 112 5.35 29.92 8.17
C ASP A 112 6.41 29.55 7.12
N PRO A 113 6.64 30.39 6.10
CA PRO A 113 7.67 30.18 5.08
C PRO A 113 9.09 30.04 5.66
N ALA A 114 9.40 30.70 6.78
CA ALA A 114 10.72 30.59 7.40
C ALA A 114 10.94 29.19 7.99
N GLN A 115 9.91 28.59 8.59
CA GLN A 115 9.95 27.20 9.08
C GLN A 115 10.08 26.22 7.92
N ALA A 116 9.35 26.42 6.82
CA ALA A 116 9.47 25.61 5.62
C ALA A 116 10.89 25.64 5.06
N ALA A 117 11.50 26.84 4.95
CA ALA A 117 12.87 27.00 4.47
C ALA A 117 13.91 26.36 5.40
N ALA A 118 13.73 26.49 6.71
CA ALA A 118 14.61 25.85 7.69
C ALA A 118 14.52 24.33 7.62
N PHE A 119 13.32 23.76 7.48
CA PHE A 119 13.11 22.33 7.29
C PHE A 119 13.78 21.83 5.99
N ASP A 120 13.56 22.53 4.86
CA ASP A 120 14.18 22.18 3.57
C ASP A 120 15.71 22.17 3.67
N ALA A 121 16.30 23.19 4.28
CA ALA A 121 17.74 23.28 4.47
C ALA A 121 18.29 22.14 5.33
N ALA A 122 17.60 21.78 6.42
CA ALA A 122 18.01 20.68 7.29
C ALA A 122 17.95 19.33 6.56
N VAL A 123 16.88 19.07 5.83
CA VAL A 123 16.72 17.82 5.06
C VAL A 123 17.79 17.71 3.98
N ARG A 124 18.05 18.78 3.22
CA ARG A 124 19.12 18.80 2.20
C ARG A 124 20.51 18.56 2.79
N ALA A 125 20.78 19.11 3.98
CA ALA A 125 22.04 18.85 4.67
C ALA A 125 22.20 17.36 5.02
N LEU A 126 21.14 16.68 5.47
CA LEU A 126 21.18 15.24 5.75
C LEU A 126 21.41 14.41 4.48
N PHE A 127 20.82 14.75 3.35
CA PHE A 127 21.12 14.11 2.08
C PHE A 127 22.58 14.37 1.66
N GLY A 128 23.11 15.57 1.85
CA GLY A 128 24.53 15.87 1.59
C GLY A 128 25.47 15.00 2.44
N ILE A 129 25.14 14.79 3.71
CA ILE A 129 25.90 13.90 4.60
C ILE A 129 25.83 12.44 4.09
N TYR A 130 24.67 11.99 3.62
CA TYR A 130 24.53 10.67 3.00
C TYR A 130 25.46 10.52 1.80
N ASP A 131 25.48 11.48 0.88
CA ASP A 131 26.35 11.49 -0.31
C ASP A 131 27.85 11.50 0.06
N GLU A 132 28.23 12.30 1.08
CA GLU A 132 29.60 12.33 1.59
C GLU A 132 30.05 10.98 2.18
N LEU A 133 29.19 10.30 2.93
CA LEU A 133 29.46 8.97 3.48
C LEU A 133 29.63 7.94 2.37
N GLU A 134 28.77 7.92 1.35
CA GLU A 134 28.92 7.02 0.21
C GLU A 134 30.22 7.29 -0.57
N ALA A 135 30.53 8.57 -0.82
CA ALA A 135 31.77 8.97 -1.48
C ALA A 135 33.03 8.57 -0.68
N ALA A 136 32.93 8.54 0.65
CA ALA A 136 33.98 8.06 1.54
C ALA A 136 34.08 6.51 1.60
N GLY A 137 33.21 5.80 0.88
CA GLY A 137 33.20 4.33 0.82
C GLY A 137 32.43 3.65 1.96
N VAL A 138 31.59 4.40 2.70
CA VAL A 138 30.68 3.81 3.69
C VAL A 138 29.60 3.03 2.95
N PRO A 139 29.34 1.76 3.31
CA PRO A 139 28.29 0.97 2.65
C PRO A 139 26.90 1.65 2.78
N LYS A 140 26.07 1.52 1.72
CA LYS A 140 24.71 2.10 1.73
C LYS A 140 23.87 1.67 2.93
N GLU A 141 24.06 0.44 3.39
CA GLU A 141 23.37 -0.10 4.57
C GLU A 141 23.69 0.65 5.87
N ASP A 142 24.83 1.32 5.93
CA ASP A 142 25.26 2.14 7.06
C ASP A 142 25.00 3.63 6.78
N ALA A 143 25.33 4.13 5.59
CA ALA A 143 25.10 5.53 5.22
C ALA A 143 23.63 5.95 5.36
N ARG A 144 22.68 5.04 5.06
CA ARG A 144 21.23 5.29 5.18
C ARG A 144 20.75 5.73 6.56
N PHE A 145 21.52 5.51 7.63
CA PHE A 145 21.12 5.90 8.99
C PHE A 145 21.03 7.42 9.19
N VAL A 146 21.64 8.22 8.32
CA VAL A 146 21.52 9.68 8.36
C VAL A 146 20.31 10.20 7.60
N LEU A 147 19.63 9.36 6.79
CA LEU A 147 18.46 9.79 6.04
C LEU A 147 17.26 10.04 6.98
N PRO A 148 16.55 11.18 6.82
CA PRO A 148 15.43 11.53 7.69
C PRO A 148 14.19 10.72 7.34
N TYR A 149 13.28 10.47 8.27
CA TYR A 149 12.03 9.74 8.05
C TYR A 149 11.11 10.33 6.96
N CYS A 150 11.34 11.57 6.57
CA CYS A 150 10.59 12.23 5.49
C CYS A 150 11.08 11.87 4.09
N PHE A 151 12.23 11.18 3.91
CA PHE A 151 12.67 10.83 2.57
C PHE A 151 11.70 9.86 1.88
N CYS A 152 11.64 9.92 0.55
CA CYS A 152 10.70 9.16 -0.25
C CYS A 152 11.15 7.70 -0.43
N SER A 153 10.21 6.80 -0.23
CA SER A 153 10.31 5.38 -0.51
C SER A 153 9.25 4.92 -1.48
N ASN A 154 9.48 3.78 -2.11
CA ASN A 154 8.55 3.12 -3.02
C ASN A 154 8.45 1.64 -2.65
N PHE A 155 7.25 1.07 -2.73
CA PHE A 155 7.04 -0.34 -2.43
C PHE A 155 5.79 -0.90 -3.08
N PHE A 156 5.76 -2.22 -3.24
CA PHE A 156 4.56 -2.96 -3.56
C PHE A 156 3.89 -3.49 -2.30
N CYS A 157 2.58 -3.53 -2.33
CA CYS A 157 1.75 -4.11 -1.29
C CYS A 157 0.71 -5.04 -1.91
N SER A 158 0.54 -6.23 -1.32
CA SER A 158 -0.54 -7.16 -1.66
C SER A 158 -1.36 -7.42 -0.41
N MET A 159 -2.67 -7.26 -0.48
CA MET A 159 -3.57 -7.54 0.63
C MET A 159 -4.94 -7.98 0.13
N ASN A 160 -5.74 -8.58 1.00
CA ASN A 160 -7.13 -8.81 0.69
C ASN A 160 -7.97 -7.53 0.86
N ALA A 161 -9.16 -7.50 0.25
CA ALA A 161 -9.99 -6.30 0.28
C ALA A 161 -10.52 -5.95 1.67
N ARG A 162 -10.55 -6.88 2.63
CA ARG A 162 -10.96 -6.61 4.01
C ARG A 162 -9.93 -5.75 4.74
N GLU A 163 -8.65 -5.98 4.48
CA GLU A 163 -7.56 -5.20 5.09
C GLU A 163 -7.44 -3.80 4.50
N LEU A 164 -8.06 -3.56 3.34
CA LEU A 164 -8.05 -2.26 2.65
C LEU A 164 -9.14 -1.31 3.18
N VAL A 165 -10.21 -1.83 3.81
CA VAL A 165 -11.39 -1.08 4.28
C VAL A 165 -11.45 -1.05 5.79
#